data_c2eb014ea73252144210c21f2fa9bbd3
#
_entry.id   c2eb014ea73252144210c21f2fa9bbd3
#
_cell.length_a   1.000
_cell.length_b   1.000
_cell.length_c   1.000
_cell.angle_alpha   90.00
_cell.angle_beta   90.00
_cell.angle_gamma   90.00
#
_symmetry.space_group_name_H-M   'P 1'
#
loop_
_entity.id
_entity.type
_entity.pdbx_description
1 polymer ?
#
loop_
_entity_poly.entity_id
_entity_poly.type
_entity_poly.pdbx_seq_one_letter_code
_entity_poly.pdbx_strand_id
1 'polypeptide(L)'
;GARSAAGVISLEQIRPWFSGLAIETKQMAFRGEKPLYRRVMGEGFDRLPEVTRRLHRGRPAVIAEGEAVVAPAENPIARFIAKRFGLPRDEGRVPVRVVIESRDGREHWTRFFADRPMRSVMSAVPDGLIEERFGPVAIRMRLVPRGDGLDMQRVSGRLWGVPLPGFLLPRITAEERVDEGGRHRFEVEIRLPLLGRLIAYRGYLVL
;
A
#
# COMPACT_ATOMS: atom_id res chain seq x y z
N GLY A 1 40.50 17.28 4.66
CA GLY A 1 39.24 16.94 5.24
C GLY A 1 38.11 17.56 4.46
N ALA A 2 37.52 16.86 3.49
CA ALA A 2 36.31 17.30 2.78
C ALA A 2 35.14 16.44 3.28
N ARG A 3 34.20 17.07 3.98
CA ARG A 3 32.91 16.45 4.34
C ARG A 3 32.00 16.50 3.11
N SER A 4 31.67 15.34 2.58
CA SER A 4 30.66 15.18 1.53
C SER A 4 29.30 15.56 2.08
N ALA A 5 28.74 16.66 1.58
CA ALA A 5 27.37 17.03 1.81
C ALA A 5 26.47 16.07 0.99
N ALA A 6 25.69 15.24 1.68
CA ALA A 6 24.61 14.48 1.04
C ALA A 6 23.56 15.49 0.54
N GLY A 7 23.52 15.68 -0.77
CA GLY A 7 22.59 16.59 -1.42
C GLY A 7 21.16 16.15 -1.20
N VAL A 8 20.37 16.97 -0.54
CA VAL A 8 18.91 16.89 -0.53
C VAL A 8 18.45 17.21 -1.94
N ILE A 9 17.97 16.20 -2.68
CA ILE A 9 17.37 16.40 -4.00
C ILE A 9 16.07 17.19 -3.77
N SER A 10 15.98 18.40 -4.31
CA SER A 10 14.78 19.23 -4.17
C SER A 10 13.65 18.67 -5.04
N LEU A 11 12.39 18.86 -4.60
CA LEU A 11 11.18 18.45 -5.31
C LEU A 11 11.11 18.97 -6.75
N GLU A 12 11.81 20.07 -7.06
CA GLU A 12 11.87 20.60 -8.43
C GLU A 12 12.77 19.79 -9.37
N GLN A 13 13.73 19.05 -8.85
CA GLN A 13 14.64 18.23 -9.67
C GLN A 13 14.02 16.92 -10.15
N ILE A 14 12.91 16.47 -9.53
CA ILE A 14 12.19 15.24 -9.92
C ILE A 14 10.94 15.52 -10.78
N ARG A 15 10.52 16.77 -10.92
CA ARG A 15 9.38 17.16 -11.78
C ARG A 15 9.48 16.71 -13.24
N PRO A 16 10.64 16.69 -13.92
CA PRO A 16 10.70 16.30 -15.34
C PRO A 16 10.36 14.82 -15.62
N TRP A 17 10.48 13.96 -14.63
CA TRP A 17 10.30 12.50 -14.79
C TRP A 17 8.83 12.06 -14.83
N PHE A 18 7.88 12.97 -14.50
CA PHE A 18 6.46 12.64 -14.34
C PHE A 18 5.51 13.43 -15.27
N SER A 19 6.03 14.16 -16.25
CA SER A 19 5.24 15.05 -17.11
C SER A 19 4.39 14.33 -18.18
N GLY A 20 4.30 13.01 -18.18
CA GLY A 20 3.61 12.21 -19.21
C GLY A 20 2.22 11.68 -18.87
N LEU A 21 1.69 11.90 -17.66
CA LEU A 21 0.33 11.46 -17.31
C LEU A 21 -0.56 12.68 -17.02
N ALA A 22 -1.16 13.22 -18.08
CA ALA A 22 -2.34 14.08 -17.92
C ALA A 22 -3.48 13.20 -17.37
N ILE A 23 -3.73 13.28 -16.06
CA ILE A 23 -4.95 12.74 -15.46
C ILE A 23 -6.05 13.73 -15.88
N GLU A 24 -6.80 13.39 -16.92
CA GLU A 24 -8.09 14.03 -17.18
C GLU A 24 -8.97 13.77 -15.96
N THR A 25 -9.10 14.80 -15.12
CA THR A 25 -10.00 14.80 -13.97
C THR A 25 -11.42 14.85 -14.49
N LYS A 26 -11.98 13.72 -14.87
CA LYS A 26 -13.41 13.58 -15.05
C LYS A 26 -14.05 13.64 -13.67
N GLN A 27 -14.46 14.85 -13.29
CA GLN A 27 -15.28 15.11 -12.09
C GLN A 27 -16.63 14.40 -12.25
N MET A 28 -16.67 13.10 -11.96
CA MET A 28 -17.93 12.43 -11.66
C MET A 28 -18.29 12.76 -10.20
N ALA A 29 -19.42 13.39 -10.02
CA ALA A 29 -19.95 13.79 -8.73
C ALA A 29 -20.01 12.59 -7.77
N PHE A 30 -19.09 12.53 -6.83
CA PHE A 30 -19.09 11.57 -5.71
C PHE A 30 -20.17 12.00 -4.72
N ARG A 31 -21.41 11.55 -4.93
CA ARG A 31 -22.51 11.78 -3.99
C ARG A 31 -22.34 10.81 -2.81
N GLY A 32 -21.75 11.28 -1.71
CA GLY A 32 -22.07 10.81 -0.35
C GLY A 32 -21.59 9.42 0.08
N GLU A 33 -20.77 8.71 -0.69
CA GLU A 33 -20.27 7.41 -0.25
C GLU A 33 -19.18 7.56 0.81
N LYS A 34 -19.36 6.85 1.95
CA LYS A 34 -18.37 6.87 3.02
C LYS A 34 -17.06 6.22 2.53
N PRO A 35 -15.88 6.74 2.97
CA PRO A 35 -14.58 6.14 2.68
C PRO A 35 -14.56 4.64 2.96
N LEU A 36 -13.84 3.86 2.16
CA LEU A 36 -13.76 2.41 2.29
C LEU A 36 -13.35 1.99 3.71
N TYR A 37 -12.29 2.57 4.25
CA TYR A 37 -11.80 2.27 5.60
C TYR A 37 -12.83 2.64 6.68
N ARG A 38 -13.55 3.75 6.53
CA ARG A 38 -14.63 4.11 7.44
C ARG A 38 -15.81 3.12 7.39
N ARG A 39 -16.13 2.59 6.22
CA ARG A 39 -17.19 1.55 6.07
C ARG A 39 -16.82 0.26 6.79
N VAL A 40 -15.52 -0.11 6.73
CA VAL A 40 -15.00 -1.35 7.33
C VAL A 40 -14.81 -1.19 8.84
N MET A 41 -14.27 -0.06 9.30
CA MET A 41 -13.86 0.16 10.69
C MET A 41 -14.94 0.81 11.56
N GLY A 42 -15.97 1.43 10.95
CA GLY A 42 -16.95 2.22 11.69
C GLY A 42 -16.30 3.34 12.49
N GLU A 43 -16.63 3.46 13.78
CA GLU A 43 -16.05 4.45 14.70
C GLU A 43 -14.54 4.26 14.94
N GLY A 44 -14.01 3.06 14.67
CA GLY A 44 -12.58 2.78 14.74
C GLY A 44 -11.74 3.66 13.81
N PHE A 45 -12.33 4.10 12.70
CA PHE A 45 -11.68 5.03 11.75
C PHE A 45 -11.36 6.38 12.38
N ASP A 46 -12.22 6.88 13.27
CA ASP A 46 -12.03 8.20 13.92
C ASP A 46 -10.92 8.18 14.97
N ARG A 47 -10.53 7.00 15.43
CA ARG A 47 -9.40 6.79 16.35
C ARG A 47 -8.03 6.77 15.66
N LEU A 48 -8.00 6.71 14.32
CA LEU A 48 -6.74 6.78 13.58
C LEU A 48 -6.14 8.19 13.64
N PRO A 49 -4.82 8.33 13.60
CA PRO A 49 -4.14 9.61 13.46
C PRO A 49 -4.62 10.37 12.21
N GLU A 50 -4.59 11.70 12.28
CA GLU A 50 -5.12 12.55 11.19
C GLU A 50 -4.46 12.29 9.84
N VAL A 51 -3.13 12.11 9.81
CA VAL A 51 -2.41 11.84 8.55
C VAL A 51 -2.84 10.50 7.93
N THR A 52 -3.07 9.46 8.75
CA THR A 52 -3.60 8.17 8.28
C THR A 52 -5.04 8.32 7.78
N ARG A 53 -5.89 9.04 8.51
CA ARG A 53 -7.25 9.34 8.04
C ARG A 53 -7.26 10.10 6.73
N ARG A 54 -6.33 11.04 6.53
CA ARG A 54 -6.21 11.80 5.28
C ARG A 54 -5.83 10.91 4.10
N LEU A 55 -4.96 9.93 4.28
CA LEU A 55 -4.60 8.94 3.26
C LEU A 55 -5.84 8.13 2.84
N HIS A 56 -6.65 7.69 3.80
CA HIS A 56 -7.83 6.85 3.58
C HIS A 56 -9.16 7.62 3.53
N ARG A 57 -9.12 8.92 3.19
CA ARG A 57 -10.31 9.80 3.20
C ARG A 57 -11.33 9.48 2.11
N GLY A 58 -11.01 8.64 1.13
CA GLY A 58 -11.94 8.25 0.06
C GLY A 58 -12.33 9.41 -0.85
N ARG A 59 -11.40 10.31 -1.16
CA ARG A 59 -11.56 11.31 -2.22
C ARG A 59 -11.51 10.63 -3.59
N PRO A 60 -11.93 11.31 -4.69
CA PRO A 60 -11.83 10.73 -6.03
C PRO A 60 -10.43 10.20 -6.31
N ALA A 61 -9.39 10.91 -5.88
CA ALA A 61 -8.03 10.44 -5.87
C ALA A 61 -7.23 11.04 -4.68
N VAL A 62 -6.37 10.23 -4.07
CA VAL A 62 -5.34 10.64 -3.12
C VAL A 62 -3.99 10.31 -3.72
N ILE A 63 -3.07 11.26 -3.69
CA ILE A 63 -1.68 11.08 -4.11
C ILE A 63 -0.81 11.36 -2.90
N ALA A 64 0.10 10.44 -2.61
CA ALA A 64 1.11 10.59 -1.57
C ALA A 64 2.46 10.17 -2.11
N GLU A 65 3.50 10.89 -1.74
CA GLU A 65 4.87 10.66 -2.22
C GLU A 65 5.83 10.52 -1.05
N GLY A 66 6.92 9.79 -1.25
CA GLY A 66 7.92 9.59 -0.21
C GLY A 66 9.04 8.67 -0.65
N GLU A 67 9.58 7.92 0.30
CA GLU A 67 10.65 6.96 0.06
C GLU A 67 10.36 5.63 0.74
N ALA A 68 10.86 4.55 0.15
CA ALA A 68 10.83 3.22 0.73
C ALA A 68 12.18 2.53 0.64
N VAL A 69 12.47 1.69 1.63
CA VAL A 69 13.54 0.70 1.54
C VAL A 69 12.90 -0.63 1.18
N VAL A 70 13.32 -1.18 0.06
CA VAL A 70 12.79 -2.44 -0.50
C VAL A 70 13.78 -3.56 -0.25
N ALA A 71 13.29 -4.69 0.23
CA ALA A 71 14.02 -5.95 0.33
C ALA A 71 13.28 -7.00 -0.53
N PRO A 72 13.83 -7.38 -1.70
CA PRO A 72 13.18 -8.29 -2.65
C PRO A 72 13.15 -9.74 -2.16
N ALA A 73 12.59 -10.62 -2.97
CA ALA A 73 12.45 -12.04 -2.68
C ALA A 73 13.81 -12.74 -2.44
N GLU A 74 13.83 -13.66 -1.47
CA GLU A 74 15.05 -14.34 -1.00
C GLU A 74 15.58 -15.39 -1.98
N ASN A 75 14.70 -16.13 -2.65
CA ASN A 75 15.12 -17.24 -3.50
C ASN A 75 14.58 -17.13 -4.95
N PRO A 76 15.11 -17.89 -5.92
CA PRO A 76 14.73 -17.78 -7.31
C PRO A 76 13.24 -18.01 -7.60
N ILE A 77 12.60 -18.96 -6.91
CA ILE A 77 11.17 -19.27 -7.10
C ILE A 77 10.33 -18.10 -6.60
N ALA A 78 10.64 -17.59 -5.40
CA ALA A 78 9.96 -16.41 -4.86
C ALA A 78 10.19 -15.17 -5.77
N ARG A 79 11.39 -15.01 -6.36
CA ARG A 79 11.67 -13.94 -7.33
C ARG A 79 10.83 -14.09 -8.61
N PHE A 80 10.65 -15.30 -9.11
CA PHE A 80 9.78 -15.53 -10.27
C PHE A 80 8.33 -15.19 -9.95
N ILE A 81 7.82 -15.59 -8.77
CA ILE A 81 6.49 -15.24 -8.30
C ILE A 81 6.37 -13.70 -8.15
N ALA A 82 7.30 -13.05 -7.48
CA ALA A 82 7.33 -11.61 -7.30
C ALA A 82 7.28 -10.86 -8.65
N LYS A 83 8.06 -11.33 -9.63
CA LYS A 83 8.04 -10.80 -11.00
C LYS A 83 6.66 -10.94 -11.65
N ARG A 84 5.99 -12.08 -11.48
CA ARG A 84 4.67 -12.36 -12.07
C ARG A 84 3.57 -11.47 -11.50
N PHE A 85 3.71 -11.04 -10.25
CA PHE A 85 2.78 -10.14 -9.56
C PHE A 85 3.17 -8.66 -9.64
N GLY A 86 4.22 -8.31 -10.37
CA GLY A 86 4.68 -6.93 -10.51
C GLY A 86 5.22 -6.32 -9.22
N LEU A 87 5.70 -7.16 -8.28
CA LEU A 87 6.27 -6.68 -7.02
C LEU A 87 7.62 -5.98 -7.27
N PRO A 88 8.01 -4.99 -6.43
CA PRO A 88 9.30 -4.32 -6.51
C PRO A 88 10.46 -5.33 -6.46
N ARG A 89 11.50 -5.08 -7.26
CA ARG A 89 12.67 -5.97 -7.39
C ARG A 89 13.98 -5.28 -7.08
N ASP A 90 13.97 -3.96 -7.12
CA ASP A 90 15.17 -3.16 -6.88
C ASP A 90 15.39 -3.09 -5.37
N GLU A 91 16.55 -3.57 -4.92
CA GLU A 91 16.92 -3.57 -3.51
C GLU A 91 17.37 -2.19 -3.07
N GLY A 92 17.03 -1.83 -1.84
CA GLY A 92 17.50 -0.59 -1.22
C GLY A 92 16.48 0.53 -1.24
N ARG A 93 16.96 1.77 -1.14
CA ARG A 93 16.12 2.98 -1.05
C ARG A 93 15.66 3.42 -2.44
N VAL A 94 14.35 3.57 -2.58
CA VAL A 94 13.72 4.02 -3.82
C VAL A 94 12.66 5.09 -3.53
N PRO A 95 12.41 6.04 -4.43
CA PRO A 95 11.25 6.91 -4.33
C PRO A 95 9.97 6.08 -4.45
N VAL A 96 8.96 6.45 -3.67
CA VAL A 96 7.64 5.82 -3.71
C VAL A 96 6.57 6.87 -3.94
N ARG A 97 5.63 6.55 -4.83
CA ARG A 97 4.41 7.32 -5.05
C ARG A 97 3.22 6.39 -4.96
N VAL A 98 2.23 6.77 -4.19
CA VAL A 98 0.97 6.03 -4.03
C VAL A 98 -0.17 6.85 -4.60
N VAL A 99 -0.96 6.24 -5.48
CA VAL A 99 -2.18 6.81 -6.03
C VAL A 99 -3.33 5.89 -5.61
N ILE A 100 -4.31 6.46 -4.92
CA ILE A 100 -5.52 5.77 -4.47
C ILE A 100 -6.70 6.43 -5.17
N GLU A 101 -7.39 5.69 -6.03
CA GLU A 101 -8.58 6.14 -6.72
C GLU A 101 -9.80 5.39 -6.18
N SER A 102 -10.80 6.15 -5.70
CA SER A 102 -12.07 5.57 -5.23
C SER A 102 -13.08 5.58 -6.37
N ARG A 103 -13.60 4.41 -6.74
CA ARG A 103 -14.69 4.25 -7.71
C ARG A 103 -15.48 2.97 -7.44
N ASP A 104 -16.79 3.04 -7.66
CA ASP A 104 -17.73 1.91 -7.49
C ASP A 104 -17.62 1.22 -6.12
N GLY A 105 -17.45 2.02 -5.05
CA GLY A 105 -17.31 1.53 -3.69
C GLY A 105 -16.00 0.80 -3.39
N ARG A 106 -15.04 0.85 -4.27
CA ARG A 106 -13.71 0.21 -4.16
C ARG A 106 -12.61 1.24 -4.23
N GLU A 107 -11.43 0.87 -3.74
CA GLU A 107 -10.21 1.65 -3.91
C GLU A 107 -9.25 0.92 -4.84
N HIS A 108 -8.81 1.61 -5.89
CA HIS A 108 -7.77 1.16 -6.80
C HIS A 108 -6.45 1.77 -6.39
N TRP A 109 -5.55 0.94 -5.92
CA TRP A 109 -4.25 1.36 -5.45
C TRP A 109 -3.19 1.12 -6.53
N THR A 110 -2.44 2.16 -6.85
CA THR A 110 -1.22 2.05 -7.66
C THR A 110 -0.05 2.59 -6.85
N ARG A 111 0.86 1.71 -6.49
CA ARG A 111 2.10 2.04 -5.77
C ARG A 111 3.24 1.99 -6.75
N PHE A 112 3.88 3.11 -7.01
CA PHE A 112 5.08 3.18 -7.84
C PHE A 112 6.30 3.11 -6.93
N PHE A 113 7.13 2.09 -7.13
CA PHE A 113 8.46 1.99 -6.52
C PHE A 113 9.47 2.35 -7.63
N ALA A 114 10.08 3.53 -7.54
CA ALA A 114 10.69 4.22 -8.67
C ALA A 114 9.64 4.36 -9.80
N ASP A 115 9.88 3.77 -10.96
CA ASP A 115 8.99 3.78 -12.13
C ASP A 115 8.08 2.53 -12.24
N ARG A 116 8.19 1.56 -11.31
CA ARG A 116 7.49 0.28 -11.39
C ARG A 116 6.17 0.29 -10.65
N PRO A 117 5.02 0.16 -11.36
CA PRO A 117 3.72 0.12 -10.72
C PRO A 117 3.40 -1.26 -10.14
N MET A 118 2.96 -1.27 -8.89
CA MET A 118 2.28 -2.39 -8.22
C MET A 118 0.83 -2.00 -7.99
N ARG A 119 -0.10 -2.77 -8.56
CA ARG A 119 -1.53 -2.45 -8.52
C ARG A 119 -2.32 -3.45 -7.70
N SER A 120 -3.29 -2.96 -6.95
CA SER A 120 -4.27 -3.77 -6.24
C SER A 120 -5.63 -3.08 -6.21
N VAL A 121 -6.68 -3.84 -5.88
CA VAL A 121 -8.01 -3.32 -5.64
C VAL A 121 -8.45 -3.71 -4.25
N MET A 122 -8.88 -2.74 -3.46
CA MET A 122 -9.44 -2.96 -2.13
C MET A 122 -10.96 -2.80 -2.14
N SER A 123 -11.66 -3.68 -1.42
CA SER A 123 -13.11 -3.64 -1.27
C SER A 123 -13.54 -4.06 0.14
N ALA A 124 -14.66 -3.51 0.61
CA ALA A 124 -15.31 -4.01 1.82
C ALA A 124 -15.95 -5.36 1.54
N VAL A 125 -15.82 -6.30 2.47
CA VAL A 125 -16.48 -7.59 2.46
C VAL A 125 -17.20 -7.82 3.78
N PRO A 126 -18.10 -8.80 3.90
CA PRO A 126 -18.79 -9.11 5.15
C PRO A 126 -17.84 -9.25 6.35
N ASP A 127 -18.40 -9.18 7.56
CA ASP A 127 -17.72 -9.33 8.85
C ASP A 127 -16.72 -8.20 9.20
N GLY A 128 -16.91 -7.00 8.61
CA GLY A 128 -16.05 -5.84 8.86
C GLY A 128 -14.60 -6.07 8.38
N LEU A 129 -14.44 -6.79 7.30
CA LEU A 129 -13.14 -7.07 6.69
C LEU A 129 -12.94 -6.25 5.42
N ILE A 130 -11.67 -6.03 5.09
CA ILE A 130 -11.25 -5.53 3.79
C ILE A 130 -10.63 -6.68 2.98
N GLU A 131 -10.93 -6.75 1.70
CA GLU A 131 -10.30 -7.67 0.76
C GLU A 131 -9.40 -6.89 -0.19
N GLU A 132 -8.10 -7.21 -0.21
CA GLU A 132 -7.16 -6.69 -1.19
C GLU A 132 -6.88 -7.76 -2.24
N ARG A 133 -7.03 -7.38 -3.51
CA ARG A 133 -6.86 -8.27 -4.65
C ARG A 133 -5.68 -7.85 -5.52
N PHE A 134 -4.78 -8.80 -5.71
CA PHE A 134 -3.63 -8.72 -6.63
C PHE A 134 -3.80 -9.78 -7.74
N GLY A 135 -4.38 -9.40 -8.88
CA GLY A 135 -4.70 -10.36 -9.93
C GLY A 135 -5.53 -11.54 -9.40
N PRO A 136 -5.06 -12.80 -9.47
CA PRO A 136 -5.80 -13.97 -9.01
C PRO A 136 -5.80 -14.16 -7.48
N VAL A 137 -4.93 -13.46 -6.76
CA VAL A 137 -4.83 -13.56 -5.29
C VAL A 137 -5.73 -12.53 -4.64
N ALA A 138 -6.54 -12.96 -3.68
CA ALA A 138 -7.34 -12.11 -2.82
C ALA A 138 -7.03 -12.42 -1.35
N ILE A 139 -6.71 -11.40 -0.57
CA ILE A 139 -6.40 -11.51 0.86
C ILE A 139 -7.44 -10.71 1.64
N ARG A 140 -8.07 -11.35 2.61
CA ARG A 140 -8.97 -10.67 3.56
C ARG A 140 -8.23 -10.32 4.82
N MET A 141 -8.40 -9.09 5.26
CA MET A 141 -7.71 -8.54 6.41
C MET A 141 -8.69 -7.84 7.34
N ARG A 142 -8.39 -7.90 8.62
CA ARG A 142 -9.03 -7.08 9.66
C ARG A 142 -8.18 -5.83 9.87
N LEU A 143 -8.81 -4.68 9.87
CA LEU A 143 -8.19 -3.40 10.18
C LEU A 143 -8.29 -3.16 11.69
N VAL A 144 -7.17 -3.08 12.37
CA VAL A 144 -7.11 -2.89 13.82
C VAL A 144 -6.47 -1.54 14.13
N PRO A 145 -7.26 -0.55 14.60
CA PRO A 145 -6.71 0.75 14.95
C PRO A 145 -5.76 0.65 16.14
N ARG A 146 -4.68 1.42 16.09
CA ARG A 146 -3.72 1.65 17.18
C ARG A 146 -3.69 3.15 17.50
N GLY A 147 -3.16 3.51 18.66
CA GLY A 147 -3.05 4.91 19.05
C GLY A 147 -2.17 5.75 18.11
N ASP A 148 -1.19 5.11 17.49
CA ASP A 148 -0.23 5.68 16.56
C ASP A 148 -0.45 5.27 15.10
N GLY A 149 -1.49 4.47 14.79
CA GLY A 149 -1.72 4.01 13.43
C GLY A 149 -2.71 2.86 13.28
N LEU A 150 -2.37 1.91 12.42
CA LEU A 150 -3.23 0.82 11.97
C LEU A 150 -2.43 -0.46 11.71
N ASP A 151 -2.96 -1.60 12.19
CA ASP A 151 -2.48 -2.94 11.80
C ASP A 151 -3.47 -3.57 10.80
N MET A 152 -2.95 -4.25 9.79
CA MET A 152 -3.73 -5.04 8.85
C MET A 152 -3.48 -6.53 9.11
N GLN A 153 -4.39 -7.17 9.82
CA GLN A 153 -4.27 -8.58 10.22
C GLN A 153 -4.92 -9.49 9.19
N ARG A 154 -4.12 -10.34 8.54
CA ARG A 154 -4.61 -11.35 7.60
C ARG A 154 -5.57 -12.33 8.29
N VAL A 155 -6.74 -12.52 7.72
CA VAL A 155 -7.77 -13.47 8.18
C VAL A 155 -7.80 -14.70 7.27
N SER A 156 -7.91 -14.50 5.95
CA SER A 156 -8.03 -15.58 4.98
C SER A 156 -7.45 -15.15 3.62
N GLY A 157 -7.35 -16.09 2.69
CA GLY A 157 -6.91 -15.80 1.33
C GLY A 157 -7.50 -16.77 0.33
N ARG A 158 -7.53 -16.34 -0.92
CA ARG A 158 -8.02 -17.10 -2.07
C ARG A 158 -7.07 -16.97 -3.24
N LEU A 159 -6.99 -18.03 -4.03
CA LEU A 159 -6.28 -18.05 -5.31
C LEU A 159 -7.27 -18.48 -6.40
N TRP A 160 -7.49 -17.66 -7.43
CA TRP A 160 -8.55 -17.84 -8.45
C TRP A 160 -9.94 -18.11 -7.85
N GLY A 161 -10.28 -17.46 -6.74
CA GLY A 161 -11.53 -17.64 -6.04
C GLY A 161 -11.59 -18.86 -5.10
N VAL A 162 -10.64 -19.79 -5.19
CA VAL A 162 -10.56 -20.98 -4.33
C VAL A 162 -9.93 -20.60 -3.00
N PRO A 163 -10.57 -20.90 -1.85
CA PRO A 163 -10.00 -20.66 -0.53
C PRO A 163 -8.67 -21.41 -0.34
N LEU A 164 -7.67 -20.74 0.18
CA LEU A 164 -6.39 -21.35 0.53
C LEU A 164 -6.46 -21.91 1.97
N PRO A 165 -6.01 -23.14 2.21
CA PRO A 165 -5.86 -23.66 3.55
C PRO A 165 -4.79 -22.87 4.33
N GLY A 166 -4.91 -22.80 5.66
CA GLY A 166 -4.09 -21.95 6.51
C GLY A 166 -2.58 -22.12 6.35
N PHE A 167 -2.12 -23.34 6.08
CA PHE A 167 -0.70 -23.66 5.89
C PHE A 167 -0.12 -23.17 4.55
N LEU A 168 -0.96 -22.87 3.55
CA LEU A 168 -0.58 -22.27 2.26
C LEU A 168 -0.71 -20.75 2.24
N LEU A 169 -1.35 -20.17 3.25
CA LEU A 169 -1.53 -18.74 3.31
C LEU A 169 -0.19 -18.03 3.56
N PRO A 170 0.11 -16.94 2.83
CA PRO A 170 1.28 -16.13 3.11
C PRO A 170 1.20 -15.54 4.52
N ARG A 171 2.33 -15.44 5.22
CA ARG A 171 2.43 -14.59 6.41
C ARG A 171 2.55 -13.15 5.92
N ILE A 172 1.68 -12.30 6.42
CA ILE A 172 1.65 -10.88 6.05
C ILE A 172 1.75 -10.08 7.34
N THR A 173 2.77 -9.24 7.42
CA THR A 173 2.86 -8.12 8.34
C THR A 173 2.60 -6.88 7.52
N ALA A 174 1.58 -6.11 7.88
CA ALA A 174 1.27 -4.85 7.22
C ALA A 174 0.77 -3.88 8.28
N GLU A 175 1.47 -2.77 8.40
CA GLU A 175 1.16 -1.76 9.40
C GLU A 175 1.43 -0.36 8.89
N GLU A 176 0.66 0.57 9.42
CA GLU A 176 0.79 2.00 9.21
C GLU A 176 0.98 2.67 10.56
N ARG A 177 1.91 3.61 10.66
CA ARG A 177 2.22 4.36 11.86
C ARG A 177 2.42 5.84 11.53
N VAL A 178 2.39 6.66 12.56
CA VAL A 178 2.80 8.06 12.46
C VAL A 178 4.10 8.22 13.23
N ASP A 179 5.13 8.78 12.58
CA ASP A 179 6.39 9.06 13.27
C ASP A 179 6.33 10.37 14.07
N GLU A 180 7.36 10.63 14.88
CA GLU A 180 7.48 11.84 15.70
C GLU A 180 7.41 13.14 14.89
N GLY A 181 7.76 13.09 13.60
CA GLY A 181 7.64 14.20 12.65
C GLY A 181 6.26 14.34 12.02
N GLY A 182 5.28 13.53 12.41
CA GLY A 182 3.91 13.54 11.88
C GLY A 182 3.77 12.94 10.47
N ARG A 183 4.79 12.23 9.96
CA ARG A 183 4.75 11.59 8.65
C ARG A 183 4.06 10.23 8.74
N HIS A 184 3.32 9.88 7.69
CA HIS A 184 2.73 8.56 7.55
C HIS A 184 3.81 7.53 7.21
N ARG A 185 4.05 6.57 8.12
CA ARG A 185 4.97 5.44 7.95
C ARG A 185 4.19 4.20 7.56
N PHE A 186 4.82 3.36 6.75
CA PHE A 186 4.28 2.05 6.40
C PHE A 186 5.37 0.99 6.45
N GLU A 187 4.98 -0.21 6.85
CA GLU A 187 5.82 -1.40 6.78
C GLU A 187 4.98 -2.59 6.29
N VAL A 188 5.49 -3.29 5.30
CA VAL A 188 4.84 -4.49 4.73
C VAL A 188 5.90 -5.56 4.52
N GLU A 189 5.64 -6.76 5.03
CA GLU A 189 6.39 -7.96 4.71
C GLU A 189 5.42 -9.08 4.32
N ILE A 190 5.72 -9.75 3.21
CA ILE A 190 5.00 -10.94 2.74
C ILE A 190 5.97 -12.10 2.64
N ARG A 191 5.70 -13.17 3.39
CA ARG A 191 6.48 -14.40 3.37
C ARG A 191 5.60 -15.56 2.92
N LEU A 192 6.09 -16.31 1.94
CA LEU A 192 5.42 -17.53 1.49
C LEU A 192 5.86 -18.73 2.33
N PRO A 193 4.95 -19.68 2.65
CA PRO A 193 5.35 -20.95 3.26
C PRO A 193 6.43 -21.62 2.41
N LEU A 194 7.45 -22.17 3.05
CA LEU A 194 8.58 -22.90 2.44
C LEU A 194 9.49 -22.07 1.52
N LEU A 195 9.04 -20.93 1.01
CA LEU A 195 9.80 -20.10 0.04
C LEU A 195 10.43 -18.85 0.68
N GLY A 196 10.10 -18.55 1.95
CA GLY A 196 10.66 -17.37 2.62
C GLY A 196 10.06 -16.05 2.14
N ARG A 197 10.82 -14.96 2.24
CA ARG A 197 10.36 -13.63 1.87
C ARG A 197 10.06 -13.52 0.38
N LEU A 198 8.84 -13.07 0.08
CA LEU A 198 8.42 -12.70 -1.26
C LEU A 198 8.74 -11.22 -1.55
N ILE A 199 8.49 -10.37 -0.56
CA ILE A 199 8.80 -8.94 -0.59
C ILE A 199 8.75 -8.38 0.84
N ALA A 200 9.60 -7.41 1.14
CA ALA A 200 9.39 -6.48 2.25
C ALA A 200 9.71 -5.06 1.79
N TYR A 201 8.95 -4.11 2.27
CA TYR A 201 9.22 -2.69 2.06
C TYR A 201 8.70 -1.87 3.23
N ARG A 202 9.47 -0.85 3.59
CA ARG A 202 9.12 0.10 4.64
C ARG A 202 9.54 1.49 4.26
N GLY A 203 8.76 2.49 4.67
CA GLY A 203 9.07 3.85 4.29
C GLY A 203 8.13 4.87 4.91
N TYR A 204 8.05 6.02 4.28
CA TYR A 204 7.13 7.08 4.66
C TYR A 204 6.47 7.71 3.44
N LEU A 205 5.33 8.35 3.68
CA LEU A 205 4.56 9.13 2.71
C LEU A 205 4.27 10.51 3.28
N VAL A 206 4.26 11.48 2.38
CA VAL A 206 3.79 12.86 2.60
C VAL A 206 2.60 13.07 1.66
N LEU A 207 1.49 13.71 2.19
CA LEU A 207 0.24 13.95 1.47
C LEU A 207 0.12 15.44 1.09
#